data_ee48bf6eb42a7aeb70b2ed45d419d5d7
#
_entry.id   ee48bf6eb42a7aeb70b2ed45d419d5d7
#
_cell.length_a   1.000
_cell.length_b   1.000
_cell.length_c   1.000
_cell.angle_alpha   90.00
_cell.angle_beta   90.00
_cell.angle_gamma   90.00
#
_symmetry.space_group_name_H-M   'P 1'
#
loop_
_entity.id
_entity.type
_entity.pdbx_description
1 polymer ?
#
loop_
_entity_poly.entity_id
_entity_poly.type
_entity_poly.pdbx_seq_one_letter_code
_entity_poly.pdbx_strand_id
1 'polypeptide(L)'
;QTYSFIGQNTPAARRVLSALQRHWGVSGPEHVKSAVGVAHAYDLTHLLARAIQKAGTTDRRKVRDAMEQLGPYDGLIQRYAQPFTATRHEALSARNIFFARYTADDRLVPIPAGRSSPP
;
A
#
# COMPACT_ATOMS: atom_id res chain seq x y z
N GLN A 1 1.63 11.82 -0.11
CA GLN A 1 1.01 10.57 -0.59
C GLN A 1 1.95 9.40 -0.37
N THR A 2 1.42 8.23 -0.09
CA THR A 2 2.19 6.97 0.02
C THR A 2 1.92 6.02 -1.14
N TYR A 3 0.87 6.27 -1.91
CA TYR A 3 0.51 5.45 -3.06
C TYR A 3 -0.40 6.20 -4.05
N SER A 4 -0.22 5.87 -5.33
CA SER A 4 -1.16 6.22 -6.41
C SER A 4 -1.21 5.05 -7.38
N PHE A 5 -2.37 4.76 -7.96
CA PHE A 5 -2.50 3.74 -9.01
C PHE A 5 -1.93 4.20 -10.36
N ILE A 6 -1.74 5.51 -10.54
CA ILE A 6 -1.24 6.08 -11.80
C ILE A 6 0.21 5.65 -12.01
N GLY A 7 0.48 5.03 -13.15
CA GLY A 7 1.81 4.52 -13.50
C GLY A 7 2.19 3.17 -12.86
N GLN A 8 1.33 2.58 -12.02
CA GLN A 8 1.59 1.29 -11.40
C GLN A 8 1.19 0.13 -12.32
N ASN A 9 2.10 -0.83 -12.48
CA ASN A 9 1.86 -2.03 -13.27
C ASN A 9 2.26 -3.32 -12.53
N THR A 10 2.18 -3.31 -11.20
CA THR A 10 2.45 -4.51 -10.42
C THR A 10 1.28 -5.50 -10.50
N PRO A 11 1.52 -6.80 -10.27
CA PRO A 11 0.42 -7.78 -10.21
C PRO A 11 -0.65 -7.42 -9.17
N ALA A 12 -0.25 -6.85 -8.02
CA ALA A 12 -1.17 -6.38 -6.99
C ALA A 12 -2.04 -5.22 -7.50
N ALA A 13 -1.43 -4.21 -8.13
CA ALA A 13 -2.14 -3.07 -8.70
C ALA A 13 -3.18 -3.50 -9.75
N ARG A 14 -2.79 -4.41 -10.67
CA ARG A 14 -3.73 -4.94 -11.67
C ARG A 14 -4.90 -5.69 -11.05
N ARG A 15 -4.66 -6.55 -10.04
CA ARG A 15 -5.74 -7.27 -9.34
C ARG A 15 -6.72 -6.31 -8.67
N VAL A 16 -6.21 -5.31 -7.97
CA VAL A 16 -7.03 -4.33 -7.25
C VAL A 16 -7.83 -3.49 -8.23
N LEU A 17 -7.20 -2.95 -9.29
CA LEU A 17 -7.92 -2.19 -10.33
C LEU A 17 -9.01 -3.01 -11.00
N SER A 18 -8.74 -4.28 -11.36
CA SER A 18 -9.76 -5.16 -11.92
C SER A 18 -10.91 -5.43 -10.95
N ALA A 19 -10.64 -5.54 -9.65
CA ALA A 19 -11.69 -5.68 -8.65
C ALA A 19 -12.51 -4.40 -8.50
N LEU A 20 -11.87 -3.23 -8.44
CA LEU A 20 -12.54 -1.93 -8.38
C LEU A 20 -13.42 -1.70 -9.61
N GLN A 21 -12.95 -2.06 -10.79
CA GLN A 21 -13.74 -1.97 -12.02
C GLN A 21 -14.97 -2.87 -11.96
N ARG A 22 -14.82 -4.13 -11.59
CA ARG A 22 -15.93 -5.11 -11.57
C ARG A 22 -16.99 -4.81 -10.52
N HIS A 23 -16.58 -4.36 -9.33
CA HIS A 23 -17.48 -4.23 -8.19
C HIS A 23 -17.98 -2.81 -7.97
N TRP A 24 -17.26 -1.81 -8.44
CA TRP A 24 -17.58 -0.38 -8.21
C TRP A 24 -17.54 0.48 -9.47
N GLY A 25 -17.38 -0.11 -10.65
CA GLY A 25 -17.42 0.60 -11.92
C GLY A 25 -16.29 1.62 -12.12
N VAL A 26 -15.16 1.46 -11.42
CA VAL A 26 -14.01 2.36 -11.58
C VAL A 26 -13.41 2.16 -12.97
N SER A 27 -13.44 3.19 -13.81
CA SER A 27 -13.05 3.10 -15.22
C SER A 27 -11.54 3.13 -15.46
N GLY A 28 -10.74 3.58 -14.48
CA GLY A 28 -9.28 3.63 -14.62
C GLY A 28 -8.57 4.06 -13.33
N PRO A 29 -7.24 3.97 -13.31
CA PRO A 29 -6.43 4.29 -12.12
C PRO A 29 -6.62 5.74 -11.63
N GLU A 30 -6.89 6.67 -12.54
CA GLU A 30 -7.14 8.08 -12.27
C GLU A 30 -8.48 8.33 -11.56
N HIS A 31 -9.43 7.40 -11.67
CA HIS A 31 -10.75 7.50 -11.04
C HIS A 31 -10.84 6.80 -9.68
N VAL A 32 -9.74 6.24 -9.20
CA VAL A 32 -9.71 5.64 -7.86
C VAL A 32 -9.68 6.74 -6.81
N LYS A 33 -10.84 6.98 -6.18
CA LYS A 33 -10.93 7.89 -5.04
C LYS A 33 -10.16 7.31 -3.86
N SER A 34 -9.41 8.18 -3.15
CA SER A 34 -8.62 7.75 -1.98
C SER A 34 -7.66 6.59 -2.27
N ALA A 35 -6.85 6.70 -3.32
CA ALA A 35 -5.87 5.68 -3.69
C ALA A 35 -4.99 5.23 -2.50
N VAL A 36 -4.59 6.18 -1.65
CA VAL A 36 -3.83 5.91 -0.41
C VAL A 36 -4.61 5.02 0.54
N GLY A 37 -5.88 5.35 0.80
CA GLY A 37 -6.75 4.56 1.68
C GLY A 37 -6.95 3.14 1.18
N VAL A 38 -7.22 2.98 -0.12
CA VAL A 38 -7.36 1.66 -0.76
C VAL A 38 -6.08 0.84 -0.60
N ALA A 39 -4.92 1.45 -0.84
CA ALA A 39 -3.65 0.74 -0.76
C ALA A 39 -3.30 0.32 0.67
N HIS A 40 -3.50 1.20 1.65
CA HIS A 40 -3.30 0.87 3.07
C HIS A 40 -4.25 -0.24 3.53
N ALA A 41 -5.54 -0.12 3.21
CA ALA A 41 -6.52 -1.14 3.59
C ALA A 41 -6.19 -2.51 2.97
N TYR A 42 -5.79 -2.53 1.71
CA TYR A 42 -5.38 -3.75 1.03
C TYR A 42 -4.19 -4.41 1.74
N ASP A 43 -3.08 -3.68 1.92
CA ASP A 43 -1.87 -4.24 2.51
C ASP A 43 -2.09 -4.68 3.96
N LEU A 44 -2.76 -3.84 4.78
CA LEU A 44 -3.03 -4.16 6.18
C LEU A 44 -3.95 -5.39 6.33
N THR A 45 -4.97 -5.51 5.49
CA THR A 45 -5.88 -6.67 5.52
C THR A 45 -5.13 -7.96 5.18
N HIS A 46 -4.27 -7.95 4.17
CA HIS A 46 -3.48 -9.11 3.81
C HIS A 46 -2.43 -9.46 4.87
N LEU A 47 -1.76 -8.47 5.46
CA LEU A 47 -0.81 -8.69 6.54
C LEU A 47 -1.51 -9.28 7.78
N LEU A 48 -2.68 -8.76 8.15
CA LEU A 48 -3.47 -9.30 9.26
C LEU A 48 -3.93 -10.73 8.98
N ALA A 49 -4.44 -11.02 7.80
CA ALA A 49 -4.86 -12.38 7.41
C ALA A 49 -3.69 -13.37 7.52
N ARG A 50 -2.50 -13.00 7.04
CA ARG A 50 -1.28 -13.81 7.16
C ARG A 50 -0.86 -14.01 8.61
N ALA A 51 -1.01 -12.99 9.47
CA ALA A 51 -0.69 -13.10 10.89
C ALA A 51 -1.66 -14.06 11.60
N ILE A 52 -2.96 -13.98 11.31
CA ILE A 52 -3.97 -14.90 11.84
C ILE A 52 -3.68 -16.34 11.38
N GLN A 53 -3.38 -16.53 10.11
CA GLN A 53 -3.01 -17.84 9.56
C GLN A 53 -1.76 -18.40 10.25
N LYS A 54 -0.73 -17.58 10.45
CA LYS A 54 0.50 -17.98 11.14
C LYS A 54 0.26 -18.29 12.62
N ALA A 55 -0.59 -17.51 13.29
CA ALA A 55 -0.94 -17.73 14.69
C ALA A 55 -1.86 -18.95 14.90
N GLY A 56 -2.58 -19.40 13.88
CA GLY A 56 -3.58 -20.48 13.95
C GLY A 56 -4.78 -20.13 14.84
N THR A 57 -4.99 -18.86 15.16
CA THR A 57 -6.03 -18.37 16.09
C THR A 57 -6.29 -16.88 15.88
N THR A 58 -7.43 -16.41 16.37
CA THR A 58 -7.78 -14.98 16.42
C THR A 58 -7.46 -14.33 17.77
N ASP A 59 -6.79 -15.03 18.69
CA ASP A 59 -6.30 -14.44 19.93
C ASP A 59 -5.37 -13.26 19.64
N ARG A 60 -5.70 -12.09 20.19
CA ARG A 60 -5.05 -10.82 19.83
C ARG A 60 -3.55 -10.81 20.14
N ARG A 61 -3.14 -11.42 21.26
CA ARG A 61 -1.72 -11.46 21.63
C ARG A 61 -0.94 -12.35 20.68
N LYS A 62 -1.45 -13.55 20.39
CA LYS A 62 -0.82 -14.48 19.45
C LYS A 62 -0.76 -13.92 18.03
N VAL A 63 -1.84 -13.23 17.59
CA VAL A 63 -1.83 -12.56 16.26
C VAL A 63 -0.81 -11.43 16.23
N ARG A 64 -0.69 -10.60 17.28
CA ARG A 64 0.36 -9.58 17.36
C ARG A 64 1.75 -10.20 17.27
N ASP A 65 2.02 -11.23 18.06
CA ASP A 65 3.33 -11.89 18.07
C ASP A 65 3.64 -12.52 16.69
N ALA A 66 2.63 -13.08 16.03
CA ALA A 66 2.76 -13.60 14.66
C ALA A 66 3.00 -12.48 13.64
N MET A 67 2.41 -11.29 13.83
CA MET A 67 2.61 -10.13 12.95
C MET A 67 4.07 -9.65 12.97
N GLU A 68 4.70 -9.64 14.12
CA GLU A 68 6.13 -9.29 14.28
C GLU A 68 7.08 -10.31 13.62
N GLN A 69 6.58 -11.50 13.32
CA GLN A 69 7.33 -12.59 12.70
C GLN A 69 6.92 -12.86 11.25
N LEU A 70 6.18 -11.95 10.61
CA LEU A 70 5.85 -12.10 9.20
C LEU A 70 7.12 -11.96 8.34
N GLY A 71 7.26 -12.89 7.41
CA GLY A 71 8.27 -12.83 6.36
C GLY A 71 7.88 -11.90 5.21
N PRO A 72 8.61 -11.95 4.10
CA PRO A 72 8.40 -11.07 2.96
C PRO A 72 6.96 -11.13 2.42
N TYR A 73 6.46 -9.95 2.01
CA TYR A 73 5.14 -9.78 1.41
C TYR A 73 5.20 -8.75 0.27
N ASP A 74 4.70 -9.14 -0.89
CA ASP A 74 4.55 -8.24 -2.04
C ASP A 74 3.19 -7.54 -1.95
N GLY A 75 3.20 -6.37 -1.31
CA GLY A 75 2.01 -5.54 -1.10
C GLY A 75 1.65 -4.70 -2.31
N LEU A 76 0.62 -3.88 -2.14
CA LEU A 76 0.22 -2.89 -3.12
C LEU A 76 1.12 -1.65 -3.06
N ILE A 77 1.43 -1.17 -1.85
CA ILE A 77 2.28 0.02 -1.66
C ILE A 77 3.73 -0.30 -2.00
N GLN A 78 4.23 -1.41 -1.48
CA GLN A 78 5.62 -1.84 -1.68
C GLN A 78 5.80 -3.33 -1.39
N ARG A 79 6.99 -3.84 -1.70
CA ARG A 79 7.45 -5.10 -1.15
C ARG A 79 7.98 -4.88 0.26
N TYR A 80 7.42 -5.59 1.24
CA TYR A 80 7.87 -5.61 2.62
C TYR A 80 8.82 -6.79 2.81
N ALA A 81 10.03 -6.56 3.26
CA ALA A 81 10.95 -7.65 3.63
C ALA A 81 10.53 -8.26 4.98
N GLN A 82 10.26 -7.40 5.95
CA GLN A 82 9.68 -7.73 7.25
C GLN A 82 8.85 -6.52 7.69
N PRO A 83 7.51 -6.59 7.60
CA PRO A 83 6.66 -5.41 7.83
C PRO A 83 6.75 -4.88 9.26
N PHE A 84 6.82 -5.77 10.25
CA PHE A 84 6.86 -5.41 11.67
C PHE A 84 7.91 -6.24 12.43
N THR A 85 8.42 -5.69 13.52
CA THR A 85 9.28 -6.38 14.48
C THR A 85 8.88 -5.96 15.90
N ALA A 86 9.41 -6.61 16.93
CA ALA A 86 9.16 -6.25 18.33
C ALA A 86 9.55 -4.81 18.68
N THR A 87 10.47 -4.20 17.90
CA THR A 87 10.95 -2.82 18.12
C THR A 87 10.55 -1.84 17.03
N ARG A 88 9.90 -2.30 15.95
CA ARG A 88 9.47 -1.46 14.84
C ARG A 88 8.05 -1.86 14.44
N HIS A 89 7.09 -1.02 14.80
CA HIS A 89 5.65 -1.22 14.54
C HIS A 89 5.15 -0.44 13.33
N GLU A 90 6.05 0.22 12.59
CA GLU A 90 5.74 0.94 11.36
C GLU A 90 6.30 0.19 10.15
N ALA A 91 5.41 -0.17 9.23
CA ALA A 91 5.78 -0.89 8.01
C ALA A 91 6.25 0.03 6.88
N LEU A 92 5.92 1.31 6.95
CA LEU A 92 6.32 2.34 5.99
C LEU A 92 7.34 3.29 6.63
N SER A 93 8.07 4.00 5.80
CA SER A 93 9.04 5.01 6.20
C SER A 93 8.88 6.29 5.38
N ALA A 94 9.60 7.34 5.69
CA ALA A 94 9.62 8.57 4.92
C ALA A 94 9.94 8.36 3.42
N ARG A 95 10.66 7.29 3.08
CA ARG A 95 10.97 6.94 1.68
C ARG A 95 9.74 6.54 0.86
N ASN A 96 8.64 6.16 1.53
CA ASN A 96 7.38 5.82 0.87
C ASN A 96 6.50 7.04 0.61
N ILE A 97 6.90 8.22 1.08
CA ILE A 97 6.16 9.46 0.92
C ILE A 97 6.67 10.18 -0.34
N PHE A 98 5.76 10.61 -1.19
CA PHE A 98 6.06 11.44 -2.34
C PHE A 98 5.11 12.63 -2.43
N PHE A 99 5.59 13.72 -3.04
CA PHE A 99 4.75 14.86 -3.34
C PHE A 99 3.87 14.58 -4.57
N ALA A 100 2.64 15.06 -4.53
CA ALA A 100 1.70 14.92 -5.62
C ALA A 100 0.93 16.23 -5.81
N ARG A 101 0.40 16.46 -7.01
CA ARG A 101 -0.47 17.59 -7.33
C ARG A 101 -1.71 17.11 -8.05
N TYR A 102 -2.78 17.88 -7.96
CA TYR A 102 -3.92 17.72 -8.83
C TYR A 102 -3.66 18.40 -10.17
N THR A 103 -4.08 17.74 -11.22
CA THR A 103 -4.15 18.32 -12.57
C THR A 103 -5.45 19.11 -12.73
N ALA A 104 -5.58 19.89 -13.82
CA ALA A 104 -6.79 20.66 -14.09
C ALA A 104 -8.07 19.79 -14.25
N ASP A 105 -7.90 18.51 -14.56
CA ASP A 105 -8.95 17.50 -14.67
C ASP A 105 -9.04 16.59 -13.42
N ASP A 106 -8.65 17.12 -12.26
CA ASP A 106 -8.76 16.52 -10.92
C ASP A 106 -8.03 15.17 -10.74
N ARG A 107 -7.06 14.86 -11.60
CA ARG A 107 -6.22 13.68 -11.41
C ARG A 107 -5.06 13.96 -10.47
N LEU A 108 -4.78 13.03 -9.56
CA LEU A 108 -3.64 13.10 -8.66
C LEU A 108 -2.40 12.48 -9.35
N VAL A 109 -1.41 13.31 -9.66
CA VAL A 109 -0.16 12.86 -10.30
C VAL A 109 1.05 13.13 -9.40
N PRO A 110 2.03 12.20 -9.35
CA PRO A 110 3.26 12.44 -8.61
C PRO A 110 4.02 13.65 -9.18
N ILE A 111 4.60 14.44 -8.30
CA ILE A 111 5.59 15.46 -8.67
C ILE A 111 6.95 14.75 -8.68
N PRO A 112 7.67 14.75 -9.80
CA PRO A 112 9.03 14.23 -9.82
C PRO A 112 9.85 14.95 -8.76
N ALA A 113 10.62 14.19 -7.97
CA ALA A 113 11.60 14.80 -7.06
C ALA A 113 12.52 15.68 -7.91
N GLY A 114 12.44 16.99 -7.75
CA GLY A 114 13.28 17.93 -8.46
C GLY A 114 14.74 17.54 -8.22
N ARG A 115 15.54 17.46 -9.26
CA ARG A 115 16.98 17.54 -9.08
C ARG A 115 17.21 18.90 -8.45
N SER A 116 17.56 18.93 -7.17
CA SER A 116 18.17 20.12 -6.60
C SER A 116 19.43 20.37 -7.41
N SER A 117 19.39 21.32 -8.33
CA SER A 117 20.61 21.85 -8.87
C SER A 117 21.41 22.37 -7.67
N PRO A 118 22.66 21.93 -7.47
CA PRO A 118 23.51 22.58 -6.47
C PRO A 118 23.69 24.05 -6.85
N PRO A 119 23.85 24.94 -5.85
CA PRO A 119 24.09 26.35 -6.08
C PRO A 119 25.37 26.62 -6.86
#